data_3559b7147eacdd392451460be248c36d
#
_entry.id   3559b7147eacdd392451460be248c36d
#
_cell.length_a   1.000
_cell.length_b   1.000
_cell.length_c   1.000
_cell.angle_alpha   90.00
_cell.angle_beta   90.00
_cell.angle_gamma   90.00
#
_symmetry.space_group_name_H-M   'P 1'
#
loop_
_entity.id
_entity.type
_entity.pdbx_description
1 polymer ?
#
loop_
_entity_poly.entity_id
_entity_poly.type
_entity_poly.pdbx_seq_one_letter_code
_entity_poly.pdbx_strand_id
1 'polypeptide(L)'
;MYPNGLFGLDALRVLISPIAIFGIIFFILYLRNDHIRAGRAVLLLLAIGVFALLGAKLFSLHVRGWEVYEPLSSELRGGLRYPGALLGMILVGPLLKRWILPDLPLPRFLDVLAITVCFCFALVRFSCFMNGCCTGPECDAIYCLSYEPGSQVWYVQLQQGLLDHSSHPSNPVFPLHILFMAASLGVGVFLMWFDTKRSFNGQIGLLFLILHDGAKAILESFRVPYVGELQLTSLSISAAGLVALIIVLYYRRVNSA
;
A
#
# COMPACT_ATOMS: atom_id res chain seq x y z
N MET A 1 8.58 21.27 6.11
CA MET A 1 8.77 19.79 6.14
C MET A 1 10.20 19.49 5.72
N TYR A 2 10.81 18.45 6.20
CA TYR A 2 12.26 18.23 6.14
C TYR A 2 12.73 17.87 4.72
N PRO A 3 13.56 18.70 4.06
CA PRO A 3 14.01 18.46 2.69
C PRO A 3 14.88 17.21 2.53
N ASN A 4 15.50 16.77 3.62
CA ASN A 4 16.35 15.56 3.67
C ASN A 4 15.68 14.42 4.45
N GLY A 5 14.35 14.43 4.60
CA GLY A 5 13.63 13.45 5.41
C GLY A 5 13.79 13.68 6.93
N LEU A 6 13.26 12.76 7.71
CA LEU A 6 13.40 12.79 9.17
C LEU A 6 14.86 12.47 9.54
N PHE A 7 15.56 13.38 10.21
CA PHE A 7 16.98 13.25 10.58
C PHE A 7 17.95 13.06 9.40
N GLY A 8 17.66 13.65 8.22
CA GLY A 8 18.48 13.49 7.01
C GLY A 8 18.29 12.16 6.28
N LEU A 9 17.32 11.35 6.69
CA LEU A 9 16.95 10.07 6.06
C LEU A 9 15.57 10.21 5.41
N ASP A 10 15.35 9.45 4.33
CA ASP A 10 14.01 9.31 3.74
C ASP A 10 13.02 8.82 4.80
N ALA A 11 11.87 9.50 4.93
CA ALA A 11 10.86 9.18 5.95
C ALA A 11 10.38 7.73 5.85
N LEU A 12 10.34 7.13 4.64
CA LEU A 12 9.99 5.73 4.48
C LEU A 12 11.03 4.81 5.13
N ARG A 13 12.32 5.12 5.02
CA ARG A 13 13.39 4.32 5.64
C ARG A 13 13.29 4.32 7.16
N VAL A 14 12.95 5.46 7.75
CA VAL A 14 12.76 5.59 9.21
C VAL A 14 11.49 4.88 9.67
N LEU A 15 10.41 4.99 8.89
CA LEU A 15 9.10 4.46 9.25
C LEU A 15 8.88 2.99 8.89
N ILE A 16 9.71 2.38 8.03
CA ILE A 16 9.51 1.00 7.58
C ILE A 16 9.54 0.00 8.74
N SER A 17 10.45 0.18 9.69
CA SER A 17 10.55 -0.68 10.88
C SER A 17 9.35 -0.49 11.82
N PRO A 18 8.93 0.73 12.23
CA PRO A 18 7.70 0.93 12.97
C PRO A 18 6.45 0.38 12.27
N ILE A 19 6.34 0.54 10.95
CA ILE A 19 5.22 0.00 10.17
C ILE A 19 5.21 -1.53 10.21
N ALA A 20 6.36 -2.17 10.04
CA ALA A 20 6.49 -3.63 10.12
C ALA A 20 6.14 -4.15 11.53
N ILE A 21 6.65 -3.50 12.57
CA ILE A 21 6.34 -3.85 13.97
C ILE A 21 4.85 -3.71 14.25
N PHE A 22 4.25 -2.58 13.83
CA PHE A 22 2.80 -2.36 13.94
C PHE A 22 2.01 -3.47 13.23
N GLY A 23 2.34 -3.79 11.98
CA GLY A 23 1.66 -4.82 11.20
C GLY A 23 1.75 -6.19 11.87
N ILE A 24 2.91 -6.56 12.41
CA ILE A 24 3.13 -7.83 13.13
C ILE A 24 2.27 -7.86 14.41
N ILE A 25 2.33 -6.84 15.23
CA ILE A 25 1.56 -6.76 16.48
C ILE A 25 0.06 -6.79 16.18
N PHE A 26 -0.40 -5.99 15.22
CA PHE A 26 -1.80 -5.95 14.81
C PHE A 26 -2.29 -7.33 14.33
N PHE A 27 -1.55 -7.98 13.46
CA PHE A 27 -1.89 -9.31 12.95
C PHE A 27 -1.99 -10.35 14.06
N ILE A 28 -1.03 -10.38 14.99
CA ILE A 28 -1.01 -11.31 16.13
C ILE A 28 -2.20 -11.04 17.05
N LEU A 29 -2.46 -9.79 17.39
CA LEU A 29 -3.59 -9.43 18.27
C LEU A 29 -4.93 -9.76 17.61
N TYR A 30 -5.04 -9.57 16.30
CA TYR A 30 -6.26 -9.88 15.56
C TYR A 30 -6.55 -11.38 15.49
N LEU A 31 -5.51 -12.21 15.42
CA LEU A 31 -5.61 -13.69 15.42
C LEU A 31 -5.49 -14.30 16.82
N ARG A 32 -5.58 -13.51 17.88
CA ARG A 32 -5.43 -14.01 19.27
C ARG A 32 -6.37 -15.16 19.60
N ASN A 33 -7.58 -15.15 19.06
CA ASN A 33 -8.59 -16.19 19.28
C ASN A 33 -8.40 -17.45 18.42
N ASP A 34 -7.54 -17.40 17.41
CA ASP A 34 -7.28 -18.53 16.50
C ASP A 34 -6.17 -19.47 17.02
N HIS A 35 -5.76 -19.36 18.30
CA HIS A 35 -4.75 -20.20 18.98
C HIS A 35 -3.40 -20.31 18.25
N ILE A 36 -2.98 -19.28 17.55
CA ILE A 36 -1.76 -19.27 16.72
C ILE A 36 -0.53 -18.99 17.60
N ARG A 37 0.54 -19.72 17.36
CA ARG A 37 1.85 -19.43 17.97
C ARG A 37 2.44 -18.14 17.43
N ALA A 38 2.52 -17.12 18.28
CA ALA A 38 3.00 -15.78 17.90
C ALA A 38 4.35 -15.79 17.15
N GLY A 39 5.32 -16.62 17.57
CA GLY A 39 6.62 -16.73 16.91
C GLY A 39 6.52 -17.19 15.45
N ARG A 40 5.60 -18.12 15.12
CA ARG A 40 5.37 -18.54 13.73
C ARG A 40 4.71 -17.44 12.90
N ALA A 41 3.79 -16.68 13.51
CA ALA A 41 3.15 -15.54 12.85
C ALA A 41 4.18 -14.43 12.53
N VAL A 42 5.08 -14.13 13.47
CA VAL A 42 6.20 -13.19 13.25
C VAL A 42 7.06 -13.65 12.08
N LEU A 43 7.52 -14.90 12.10
CA LEU A 43 8.35 -15.45 11.02
C LEU A 43 7.65 -15.36 9.66
N LEU A 44 6.37 -15.72 9.59
CA LEU A 44 5.58 -15.64 8.36
C LEU A 44 5.49 -14.23 7.83
N LEU A 45 5.16 -13.25 8.68
CA LEU A 45 5.00 -11.87 8.26
C LEU A 45 6.32 -11.22 7.85
N LEU A 46 7.42 -11.53 8.54
CA LEU A 46 8.76 -11.08 8.11
C LEU A 46 9.12 -11.65 6.75
N ALA A 47 8.90 -12.94 6.53
CA ALA A 47 9.15 -13.57 5.23
C ALA A 47 8.27 -12.96 4.13
N ILE A 48 6.96 -12.76 4.37
CA ILE A 48 6.05 -12.09 3.42
C ILE A 48 6.51 -10.65 3.16
N GLY A 49 6.93 -9.92 4.18
CA GLY A 49 7.47 -8.56 4.04
C GLY A 49 8.68 -8.50 3.11
N VAL A 50 9.61 -9.44 3.24
CA VAL A 50 10.78 -9.54 2.33
C VAL A 50 10.31 -9.76 0.89
N PHE A 51 9.40 -10.71 0.65
CA PHE A 51 8.90 -10.98 -0.71
C PHE A 51 8.01 -9.84 -1.25
N ALA A 52 7.29 -9.13 -0.41
CA ALA A 52 6.58 -7.92 -0.79
C ALA A 52 7.54 -6.83 -1.26
N LEU A 53 8.63 -6.60 -0.54
CA LEU A 53 9.68 -5.64 -0.93
C LEU A 53 10.38 -6.05 -2.23
N LEU A 54 10.73 -7.33 -2.37
CA LEU A 54 11.31 -7.86 -3.61
C LEU A 54 10.35 -7.70 -4.79
N GLY A 55 9.08 -8.04 -4.62
CA GLY A 55 8.06 -7.87 -5.66
C GLY A 55 7.86 -6.39 -6.04
N ALA A 56 7.79 -5.49 -5.06
CA ALA A 56 7.70 -4.06 -5.30
C ALA A 56 8.90 -3.53 -6.12
N LYS A 57 10.09 -4.03 -5.81
CA LYS A 57 11.33 -3.68 -6.51
C LYS A 57 11.35 -4.22 -7.93
N LEU A 58 11.09 -5.51 -8.11
CA LEU A 58 11.06 -6.15 -9.44
C LEU A 58 10.04 -5.47 -10.36
N PHE A 59 8.87 -5.15 -9.84
CA PHE A 59 7.86 -4.43 -10.62
C PHE A 59 8.32 -3.01 -11.00
N SER A 60 9.03 -2.32 -10.11
CA SER A 60 9.61 -1.02 -10.41
C SER A 60 10.65 -1.09 -11.53
N LEU A 61 11.53 -2.10 -11.51
CA LEU A 61 12.53 -2.34 -12.55
C LEU A 61 11.88 -2.65 -13.90
N HIS A 62 10.83 -3.47 -13.90
CA HIS A 62 10.08 -3.80 -15.12
C HIS A 62 9.49 -2.56 -15.81
N VAL A 63 8.89 -1.66 -15.03
CA VAL A 63 8.22 -0.45 -15.59
C VAL A 63 9.23 0.62 -16.03
N ARG A 64 10.40 0.72 -15.38
CA ARG A 64 11.43 1.70 -15.73
C ARG A 64 12.34 1.25 -16.88
N GLY A 65 12.27 -0.02 -17.28
CA GLY A 65 13.28 -0.65 -18.13
C GLY A 65 14.50 -1.10 -17.33
N TRP A 66 15.15 -2.16 -17.76
CA TRP A 66 16.32 -2.77 -17.11
C TRP A 66 17.60 -1.93 -17.23
N GLU A 67 17.53 -0.79 -17.94
CA GLU A 67 18.69 0.05 -18.27
C GLU A 67 19.17 0.96 -17.14
N VAL A 68 18.37 1.14 -16.09
CA VAL A 68 18.74 2.00 -14.94
C VAL A 68 19.31 1.14 -13.82
N TYR A 69 20.57 0.77 -13.95
CA TYR A 69 21.35 0.12 -12.88
C TYR A 69 21.84 1.18 -11.89
N GLU A 70 20.94 1.68 -11.04
CA GLU A 70 21.36 2.45 -9.88
C GLU A 70 21.51 1.57 -8.65
N PRO A 71 22.51 1.82 -7.77
CA PRO A 71 22.73 0.98 -6.59
C PRO A 71 21.50 0.95 -5.67
N LEU A 72 21.27 -0.21 -5.05
CA LEU A 72 20.10 -0.49 -4.18
C LEU A 72 19.83 0.59 -3.12
N SER A 73 20.86 1.35 -2.74
CA SER A 73 20.80 2.42 -1.74
C SER A 73 20.15 3.72 -2.23
N SER A 74 20.34 4.07 -3.52
CA SER A 74 19.74 5.29 -4.11
C SER A 74 18.28 5.07 -4.51
N GLU A 75 17.92 3.85 -4.81
CA GLU A 75 16.63 3.46 -5.37
C GLU A 75 15.52 3.23 -4.33
N LEU A 76 15.82 3.10 -3.06
CA LEU A 76 14.80 3.13 -2.00
C LEU A 76 14.05 4.47 -1.97
N ARG A 77 14.59 5.51 -2.61
CA ARG A 77 14.01 6.85 -2.67
C ARG A 77 12.81 6.99 -3.61
N GLY A 78 12.51 6.03 -4.48
CA GLY A 78 11.41 6.17 -5.43
C GLY A 78 10.99 4.89 -6.13
N GLY A 79 11.49 3.73 -5.73
CA GLY A 79 11.40 2.49 -6.49
C GLY A 79 10.39 1.45 -6.01
N LEU A 80 9.71 1.62 -4.87
CA LEU A 80 8.78 0.60 -4.37
C LEU A 80 7.38 0.83 -4.94
N ARG A 81 6.89 -0.10 -5.76
CA ARG A 81 5.56 -0.02 -6.34
C ARG A 81 4.60 -1.01 -5.70
N TYR A 82 3.47 -0.49 -5.22
CA TYR A 82 2.41 -1.26 -4.55
C TYR A 82 1.95 -2.51 -5.32
N PRO A 83 1.69 -2.46 -6.66
CA PRO A 83 1.22 -3.66 -7.38
C PRO A 83 2.20 -4.82 -7.28
N GLY A 84 3.52 -4.54 -7.35
CA GLY A 84 4.54 -5.56 -7.18
C GLY A 84 4.58 -6.15 -5.77
N ALA A 85 4.40 -5.31 -4.74
CA ALA A 85 4.30 -5.77 -3.36
C ALA A 85 3.10 -6.71 -3.17
N LEU A 86 1.93 -6.33 -3.70
CA LEU A 86 0.72 -7.13 -3.64
C LEU A 86 0.89 -8.47 -4.37
N LEU A 87 1.47 -8.46 -5.57
CA LEU A 87 1.78 -9.70 -6.30
C LEU A 87 2.73 -10.60 -5.52
N GLY A 88 3.80 -10.06 -4.93
CA GLY A 88 4.72 -10.82 -4.08
C GLY A 88 4.01 -11.47 -2.89
N MET A 89 3.12 -10.74 -2.22
CA MET A 89 2.33 -11.26 -1.10
C MET A 89 1.33 -12.34 -1.55
N ILE A 90 0.63 -12.15 -2.67
CA ILE A 90 -0.39 -13.11 -3.15
C ILE A 90 0.25 -14.40 -3.66
N LEU A 91 1.40 -14.32 -4.33
CA LEU A 91 2.07 -15.50 -4.88
C LEU A 91 2.79 -16.31 -3.80
N VAL A 92 3.53 -15.63 -2.92
CA VAL A 92 4.41 -16.31 -1.95
C VAL A 92 3.73 -16.50 -0.60
N GLY A 93 2.85 -15.60 -0.19
CA GLY A 93 2.15 -15.66 1.09
C GLY A 93 1.41 -16.98 1.34
N PRO A 94 0.57 -17.48 0.41
CA PRO A 94 -0.11 -18.78 0.55
C PRO A 94 0.85 -19.96 0.69
N LEU A 95 1.95 -19.93 -0.05
CA LEU A 95 2.96 -20.98 -0.02
C LEU A 95 3.69 -21.02 1.34
N LEU A 96 4.20 -19.87 1.78
CA LEU A 96 4.86 -19.75 3.09
C LEU A 96 3.91 -20.07 4.25
N LYS A 97 2.67 -19.61 4.17
CA LYS A 97 1.62 -19.93 5.15
C LYS A 97 1.41 -21.45 5.28
N ARG A 98 1.39 -22.18 4.19
CA ARG A 98 1.22 -23.65 4.20
C ARG A 98 2.28 -24.35 5.03
N TRP A 99 3.52 -23.84 5.01
CA TRP A 99 4.64 -24.42 5.75
C TRP A 99 4.76 -23.91 7.20
N ILE A 100 4.51 -22.63 7.41
CA ILE A 100 4.77 -21.96 8.70
C ILE A 100 3.56 -22.00 9.62
N LEU A 101 2.33 -21.81 9.07
CA LEU A 101 1.07 -21.79 9.79
C LEU A 101 0.03 -22.74 9.13
N PRO A 102 0.26 -24.06 9.12
CA PRO A 102 -0.65 -25.01 8.49
C PRO A 102 -2.06 -24.95 9.09
N ASP A 103 -2.15 -24.74 10.40
CA ASP A 103 -3.40 -24.78 11.17
C ASP A 103 -4.36 -23.63 10.85
N LEU A 104 -3.88 -22.49 10.31
CA LEU A 104 -4.73 -21.37 9.92
C LEU A 104 -5.31 -21.62 8.52
N PRO A 105 -6.62 -21.61 8.28
CA PRO A 105 -7.18 -21.70 6.93
C PRO A 105 -6.68 -20.56 6.02
N LEU A 106 -6.31 -20.89 4.78
CA LEU A 106 -5.78 -19.90 3.83
C LEU A 106 -6.74 -18.71 3.63
N PRO A 107 -8.06 -18.91 3.43
CA PRO A 107 -8.97 -17.78 3.29
C PRO A 107 -9.00 -16.86 4.52
N ARG A 108 -8.92 -17.44 5.74
CA ARG A 108 -8.87 -16.64 6.97
C ARG A 108 -7.56 -15.86 7.10
N PHE A 109 -6.44 -16.46 6.71
CA PHE A 109 -5.16 -15.77 6.63
C PHE A 109 -5.22 -14.56 5.71
N LEU A 110 -5.81 -14.70 4.51
CA LEU A 110 -5.96 -13.61 3.55
C LEU A 110 -6.88 -12.50 4.07
N ASP A 111 -7.93 -12.83 4.81
CA ASP A 111 -8.83 -11.86 5.44
C ASP A 111 -8.07 -10.96 6.42
N VAL A 112 -7.31 -11.56 7.33
CA VAL A 112 -6.57 -10.79 8.35
C VAL A 112 -5.40 -10.02 7.73
N LEU A 113 -4.72 -10.62 6.75
CA LEU A 113 -3.66 -9.96 6.01
C LEU A 113 -4.20 -8.70 5.30
N ALA A 114 -5.37 -8.78 4.67
CA ALA A 114 -6.02 -7.67 3.98
C ALA A 114 -6.28 -6.47 4.92
N ILE A 115 -6.86 -6.72 6.10
CA ILE A 115 -7.08 -5.68 7.11
C ILE A 115 -5.74 -5.08 7.56
N THR A 116 -4.75 -5.92 7.84
CA THR A 116 -3.41 -5.47 8.26
C THR A 116 -2.77 -4.58 7.21
N VAL A 117 -2.88 -4.96 5.93
CA VAL A 117 -2.34 -4.19 4.80
C VAL A 117 -3.00 -2.82 4.70
N CYS A 118 -4.31 -2.67 4.94
CA CYS A 118 -4.98 -1.36 4.95
C CYS A 118 -4.30 -0.39 5.91
N PHE A 119 -4.09 -0.82 7.15
CA PHE A 119 -3.47 0.03 8.18
C PHE A 119 -1.99 0.32 7.89
N CYS A 120 -1.24 -0.71 7.47
CA CYS A 120 0.16 -0.51 7.07
C CYS A 120 0.28 0.44 5.88
N PHE A 121 -0.63 0.34 4.90
CA PHE A 121 -0.63 1.23 3.74
C PHE A 121 -0.93 2.67 4.13
N ALA A 122 -1.86 2.91 5.06
CA ALA A 122 -2.10 4.25 5.59
C ALA A 122 -0.85 4.86 6.23
N LEU A 123 -0.09 4.07 7.01
CA LEU A 123 1.19 4.50 7.58
C LEU A 123 2.26 4.77 6.51
N VAL A 124 2.30 3.96 5.44
CA VAL A 124 3.17 4.24 4.28
C VAL A 124 2.78 5.56 3.61
N ARG A 125 1.50 5.89 3.51
CA ARG A 125 1.05 7.19 2.96
C ARG A 125 1.40 8.37 3.87
N PHE A 126 1.50 8.14 5.17
CA PHE A 126 2.07 9.13 6.08
C PHE A 126 3.54 9.45 5.74
N SER A 127 4.35 8.45 5.34
CA SER A 127 5.71 8.72 4.86
C SER A 127 5.72 9.55 3.57
N CYS A 128 4.75 9.33 2.67
CA CYS A 128 4.60 10.16 1.48
C CYS A 128 4.28 11.62 1.83
N PHE A 129 3.43 11.84 2.83
CA PHE A 129 3.16 13.17 3.38
C PHE A 129 4.43 13.85 3.89
N MET A 130 5.27 13.14 4.63
CA MET A 130 6.54 13.67 5.14
C MET A 130 7.56 13.99 4.04
N ASN A 131 7.60 13.19 2.97
CA ASN A 131 8.55 13.33 1.86
C ASN A 131 8.08 14.29 0.76
N GLY A 132 6.84 14.77 0.79
CA GLY A 132 6.26 15.57 -0.28
C GLY A 132 6.19 14.84 -1.62
N CYS A 133 5.77 13.56 -1.59
CA CYS A 133 5.58 12.75 -2.81
C CYS A 133 4.11 12.33 -2.99
N CYS A 134 3.73 11.87 -4.18
CA CYS A 134 2.37 11.42 -4.47
C CYS A 134 1.31 12.51 -4.23
N THR A 135 1.62 13.74 -4.60
CA THR A 135 0.72 14.90 -4.48
C THR A 135 -0.26 14.96 -5.65
N GLY A 136 -1.30 15.75 -5.50
CA GLY A 136 -2.19 16.15 -6.57
C GLY A 136 -1.69 17.39 -7.32
N PRO A 137 -2.55 18.02 -8.15
CA PRO A 137 -2.23 19.22 -8.90
C PRO A 137 -1.95 20.43 -7.99
N GLU A 138 -1.37 21.47 -8.58
CA GLU A 138 -1.26 22.78 -7.92
C GLU A 138 -2.63 23.31 -7.55
N CYS A 139 -2.73 23.96 -6.41
CA CYS A 139 -3.96 24.53 -5.90
C CYS A 139 -3.69 25.68 -4.93
N ASP A 140 -4.63 26.64 -4.86
CA ASP A 140 -4.51 27.86 -4.05
C ASP A 140 -5.44 27.85 -2.82
N ALA A 141 -6.05 26.71 -2.48
CA ALA A 141 -6.95 26.60 -1.35
C ALA A 141 -6.19 26.49 -0.01
N ILE A 142 -6.85 26.83 1.11
CA ILE A 142 -6.24 26.84 2.44
C ILE A 142 -5.68 25.47 2.89
N TYR A 143 -6.16 24.38 2.30
CA TYR A 143 -5.68 23.02 2.57
C TYR A 143 -4.52 22.58 1.68
N CYS A 144 -4.10 23.40 0.71
CA CYS A 144 -2.97 23.09 -0.15
C CYS A 144 -1.66 23.24 0.62
N LEU A 145 -0.68 22.40 0.31
CA LEU A 145 0.56 22.31 1.06
C LEU A 145 1.76 22.62 0.18
N SER A 146 2.65 23.46 0.66
CA SER A 146 3.97 23.69 0.07
C SER A 146 5.03 22.88 0.79
N TYR A 147 6.01 22.42 0.04
CA TYR A 147 7.11 21.59 0.53
C TYR A 147 8.45 22.30 0.34
N GLU A 148 9.35 22.08 1.27
CA GLU A 148 10.69 22.66 1.25
C GLU A 148 11.50 22.22 0.01
N PRO A 149 12.50 23.03 -0.42
CA PRO A 149 13.45 22.65 -1.45
C PRO A 149 14.08 21.27 -1.17
N GLY A 150 14.21 20.44 -2.20
CA GLY A 150 14.73 19.09 -2.08
C GLY A 150 13.64 18.01 -1.82
N SER A 151 12.36 18.40 -1.63
CA SER A 151 11.24 17.45 -1.65
C SER A 151 10.96 16.95 -3.08
N GLN A 152 10.27 15.80 -3.20
CA GLN A 152 9.99 15.23 -4.53
C GLN A 152 9.11 16.16 -5.38
N VAL A 153 8.07 16.78 -4.80
CA VAL A 153 7.22 17.73 -5.53
C VAL A 153 8.00 18.95 -5.99
N TRP A 154 8.92 19.45 -5.17
CA TRP A 154 9.78 20.57 -5.53
C TRP A 154 10.64 20.25 -6.76
N TYR A 155 11.27 19.06 -6.81
CA TYR A 155 12.03 18.61 -7.97
C TYR A 155 11.17 18.48 -9.23
N VAL A 156 9.95 17.95 -9.10
CA VAL A 156 9.02 17.82 -10.23
C VAL A 156 8.66 19.18 -10.78
N GLN A 157 8.31 20.15 -9.93
CA GLN A 157 7.97 21.52 -10.36
C GLN A 157 9.17 22.26 -10.96
N LEU A 158 10.36 22.04 -10.41
CA LEU A 158 11.59 22.59 -10.96
C LEU A 158 11.87 22.04 -12.38
N GLN A 159 11.72 20.72 -12.58
CA GLN A 159 11.88 20.10 -13.90
C GLN A 159 10.83 20.57 -14.92
N GLN A 160 9.64 20.92 -14.45
CA GLN A 160 8.56 21.47 -15.27
C GLN A 160 8.73 22.98 -15.57
N GLY A 161 9.75 23.62 -15.00
CA GLY A 161 9.98 25.06 -15.15
C GLY A 161 8.96 25.94 -14.41
N LEU A 162 8.25 25.36 -13.43
CA LEU A 162 7.28 26.09 -12.60
C LEU A 162 7.94 26.80 -11.43
N LEU A 163 9.19 26.48 -11.14
CA LEU A 163 10.00 27.11 -10.10
C LEU A 163 11.31 27.61 -10.69
N ASP A 164 11.75 28.77 -10.25
CA ASP A 164 13.12 29.21 -10.47
C ASP A 164 14.07 28.43 -9.58
N HIS A 165 15.38 28.38 -9.95
CA HIS A 165 16.45 27.77 -9.17
C HIS A 165 16.71 28.50 -7.83
N SER A 166 15.67 28.93 -7.16
CA SER A 166 15.73 29.67 -5.92
C SER A 166 15.50 28.72 -4.73
N SER A 167 15.89 29.14 -3.56
CA SER A 167 15.67 28.42 -2.30
C SER A 167 14.21 28.51 -1.81
N HIS A 168 13.26 28.85 -2.67
CA HIS A 168 11.85 28.96 -2.31
C HIS A 168 11.18 27.58 -2.22
N PRO A 169 10.18 27.41 -1.35
CA PRO A 169 9.35 26.21 -1.29
C PRO A 169 8.64 25.94 -2.62
N SER A 170 8.12 24.72 -2.78
CA SER A 170 7.26 24.35 -3.91
C SER A 170 6.00 25.22 -3.97
N ASN A 171 5.43 25.40 -5.15
CA ASN A 171 4.06 25.90 -5.27
C ASN A 171 3.12 25.01 -4.46
N PRO A 172 2.03 25.55 -3.88
CA PRO A 172 1.09 24.76 -3.12
C PRO A 172 0.45 23.67 -3.97
N VAL A 173 0.34 22.46 -3.43
CA VAL A 173 -0.24 21.29 -4.11
C VAL A 173 -1.32 20.64 -3.28
N PHE A 174 -2.26 20.01 -3.95
CA PHE A 174 -3.32 19.26 -3.30
C PHE A 174 -2.75 18.05 -2.53
N PRO A 175 -3.06 17.88 -1.22
CA PRO A 175 -2.46 16.83 -0.38
C PRO A 175 -3.10 15.46 -0.60
N LEU A 176 -2.97 14.91 -1.79
CA LEU A 176 -3.60 13.66 -2.22
C LEU A 176 -3.22 12.46 -1.35
N HIS A 177 -2.00 12.44 -0.80
CA HIS A 177 -1.55 11.40 0.14
C HIS A 177 -2.39 11.34 1.42
N ILE A 178 -2.98 12.45 1.89
CA ILE A 178 -3.90 12.46 3.03
C ILE A 178 -5.20 11.74 2.65
N LEU A 179 -5.71 11.93 1.42
CA LEU A 179 -6.90 11.20 0.96
C LEU A 179 -6.63 9.70 0.82
N PHE A 180 -5.45 9.31 0.31
CA PHE A 180 -5.05 7.90 0.28
C PHE A 180 -4.99 7.29 1.68
N MET A 181 -4.44 8.02 2.65
CA MET A 181 -4.37 7.58 4.04
C MET A 181 -5.78 7.43 4.63
N ALA A 182 -6.65 8.43 4.47
CA ALA A 182 -8.01 8.40 4.97
C ALA A 182 -8.84 7.28 4.33
N ALA A 183 -8.73 7.07 3.01
CA ALA A 183 -9.41 5.99 2.31
C ALA A 183 -8.95 4.62 2.83
N SER A 184 -7.64 4.41 3.00
CA SER A 184 -7.10 3.14 3.52
C SER A 184 -7.52 2.86 4.95
N LEU A 185 -7.51 3.89 5.83
CA LEU A 185 -8.02 3.77 7.20
C LEU A 185 -9.52 3.47 7.20
N GLY A 186 -10.31 4.19 6.41
CA GLY A 186 -11.75 3.99 6.30
C GLY A 186 -12.12 2.59 5.83
N VAL A 187 -11.45 2.10 4.79
CA VAL A 187 -11.61 0.72 4.31
C VAL A 187 -11.18 -0.28 5.38
N GLY A 188 -10.03 -0.07 6.04
CA GLY A 188 -9.55 -0.95 7.11
C GLY A 188 -10.53 -1.08 8.27
N VAL A 189 -11.07 0.05 8.76
CA VAL A 189 -12.09 0.08 9.83
C VAL A 189 -13.38 -0.60 9.37
N PHE A 190 -13.83 -0.33 8.15
CA PHE A 190 -15.02 -0.99 7.59
C PHE A 190 -14.81 -2.51 7.51
N LEU A 191 -13.68 -2.98 7.01
CA LEU A 191 -13.38 -4.41 6.92
C LEU A 191 -13.30 -5.08 8.30
N MET A 192 -12.71 -4.42 9.30
CA MET A 192 -12.73 -4.91 10.69
C MET A 192 -14.14 -5.08 11.23
N TRP A 193 -14.98 -4.06 11.03
CA TRP A 193 -16.39 -4.14 11.45
C TRP A 193 -17.14 -5.24 10.69
N PHE A 194 -16.92 -5.35 9.38
CA PHE A 194 -17.58 -6.35 8.55
C PHE A 194 -17.08 -7.77 8.81
N ASP A 195 -15.85 -7.96 9.30
CA ASP A 195 -15.30 -9.27 9.68
C ASP A 195 -16.15 -9.98 10.75
N THR A 196 -16.80 -9.21 11.63
CA THR A 196 -17.74 -9.76 12.62
C THR A 196 -19.04 -10.32 12.01
N LYS A 197 -19.37 -9.89 10.79
CA LYS A 197 -20.60 -10.24 10.05
C LYS A 197 -20.32 -11.08 8.81
N ARG A 198 -19.08 -11.48 8.58
CA ARG A 198 -18.70 -12.24 7.39
C ARG A 198 -19.49 -13.55 7.29
N SER A 199 -19.89 -13.90 6.08
CA SER A 199 -20.60 -15.15 5.80
C SER A 199 -19.68 -16.33 5.51
N PHE A 200 -18.41 -16.06 5.15
CA PHE A 200 -17.38 -17.07 4.86
C PHE A 200 -15.98 -16.51 4.99
N ASN A 201 -15.01 -17.38 5.21
CA ASN A 201 -13.60 -17.03 5.22
C ASN A 201 -13.14 -16.69 3.79
N GLY A 202 -12.37 -15.61 3.61
CA GLY A 202 -11.94 -15.08 2.32
C GLY A 202 -12.79 -13.91 1.82
N GLN A 203 -13.94 -13.64 2.44
CA GLN A 203 -14.83 -12.55 2.05
C GLN A 203 -14.17 -11.17 2.26
N ILE A 204 -13.47 -11.01 3.36
CA ILE A 204 -12.78 -9.74 3.69
C ILE A 204 -11.64 -9.48 2.70
N GLY A 205 -10.87 -10.51 2.35
CA GLY A 205 -9.81 -10.41 1.35
C GLY A 205 -10.34 -9.97 -0.01
N LEU A 206 -11.49 -10.50 -0.46
CA LEU A 206 -12.13 -10.09 -1.71
C LEU A 206 -12.66 -8.66 -1.64
N LEU A 207 -13.30 -8.28 -0.54
CA LEU A 207 -13.78 -6.92 -0.31
C LEU A 207 -12.62 -5.91 -0.27
N PHE A 208 -11.48 -6.29 0.31
CA PHE A 208 -10.27 -5.47 0.27
C PHE A 208 -9.85 -5.16 -1.17
N LEU A 209 -9.74 -6.16 -2.04
CA LEU A 209 -9.36 -5.95 -3.44
C LEU A 209 -10.34 -5.00 -4.15
N ILE A 210 -11.62 -5.11 -3.86
CA ILE A 210 -12.65 -4.26 -4.48
C ILE A 210 -12.57 -2.83 -3.94
N LEU A 211 -12.63 -2.68 -2.62
CA LEU A 211 -12.80 -1.36 -1.99
C LEU A 211 -11.49 -0.57 -1.94
N HIS A 212 -10.39 -1.22 -1.52
CA HIS A 212 -9.11 -0.55 -1.37
C HIS A 212 -8.49 -0.21 -2.73
N ASP A 213 -8.43 -1.17 -3.65
CA ASP A 213 -7.85 -0.91 -4.98
C ASP A 213 -8.80 -0.09 -5.85
N GLY A 214 -10.13 -0.20 -5.67
CA GLY A 214 -11.10 0.69 -6.32
C GLY A 214 -10.94 2.15 -5.87
N ALA A 215 -10.86 2.40 -4.56
CA ALA A 215 -10.61 3.74 -4.03
C ALA A 215 -9.25 4.28 -4.50
N LYS A 216 -8.22 3.41 -4.48
CA LYS A 216 -6.89 3.77 -4.97
C LYS A 216 -6.91 4.13 -6.45
N ALA A 217 -7.62 3.40 -7.30
CA ALA A 217 -7.73 3.69 -8.73
C ALA A 217 -8.37 5.07 -8.98
N ILE A 218 -9.40 5.43 -8.21
CA ILE A 218 -10.02 6.75 -8.27
C ILE A 218 -9.04 7.84 -7.87
N LEU A 219 -8.32 7.66 -6.77
CA LEU A 219 -7.39 8.66 -6.27
C LEU A 219 -6.14 8.82 -7.16
N GLU A 220 -5.65 7.75 -7.81
CA GLU A 220 -4.52 7.84 -8.75
C GLU A 220 -4.84 8.71 -9.98
N SER A 221 -6.12 8.91 -10.35
CA SER A 221 -6.48 9.83 -11.44
C SER A 221 -6.21 11.30 -11.13
N PHE A 222 -6.09 11.65 -9.85
CA PHE A 222 -5.79 13.01 -9.40
C PHE A 222 -4.29 13.23 -9.11
N ARG A 223 -3.45 12.22 -9.34
CA ARG A 223 -2.03 12.29 -9.03
C ARG A 223 -1.24 13.06 -10.09
N VAL A 224 -0.25 13.83 -9.64
CA VAL A 224 0.70 14.51 -10.52
C VAL A 224 2.13 14.10 -10.12
N PRO A 225 2.98 13.67 -11.08
CA PRO A 225 2.61 13.33 -12.45
C PRO A 225 1.67 12.12 -12.52
N TYR A 226 0.76 12.14 -13.47
CA TYR A 226 -0.17 11.02 -13.67
C TYR A 226 0.55 9.75 -14.12
N VAL A 227 0.25 8.64 -13.47
CA VAL A 227 0.83 7.31 -13.76
C VAL A 227 -0.29 6.35 -14.13
N GLY A 228 -0.71 6.39 -15.40
CA GLY A 228 -1.83 5.60 -15.91
C GLY A 228 -1.72 4.10 -15.67
N GLU A 229 -0.51 3.56 -15.71
CA GLU A 229 -0.26 2.13 -15.44
C GLU A 229 -0.66 1.73 -14.00
N LEU A 230 -0.43 2.59 -13.00
CA LEU A 230 -0.82 2.32 -11.62
C LEU A 230 -2.34 2.36 -11.45
N GLN A 231 -3.02 3.25 -12.15
CA GLN A 231 -4.48 3.32 -12.15
C GLN A 231 -5.09 2.09 -12.81
N LEU A 232 -4.63 1.72 -14.01
CA LEU A 232 -5.10 0.53 -14.73
C LEU A 232 -4.87 -0.75 -13.92
N THR A 233 -3.71 -0.90 -13.29
CA THR A 233 -3.41 -2.05 -12.43
C THR A 233 -4.38 -2.12 -11.25
N SER A 234 -4.65 -1.01 -10.58
CA SER A 234 -5.60 -0.96 -9.44
C SER A 234 -7.03 -1.27 -9.88
N LEU A 235 -7.46 -0.77 -11.04
CA LEU A 235 -8.77 -1.10 -11.63
C LEU A 235 -8.86 -2.60 -11.96
N SER A 236 -7.82 -3.18 -12.56
CA SER A 236 -7.78 -4.60 -12.90
C SER A 236 -7.86 -5.49 -11.66
N ILE A 237 -7.15 -5.14 -10.59
CA ILE A 237 -7.20 -5.85 -9.31
C ILE A 237 -8.59 -5.77 -8.69
N SER A 238 -9.19 -4.57 -8.67
CA SER A 238 -10.55 -4.36 -8.15
C SER A 238 -11.59 -5.16 -8.93
N ALA A 239 -11.52 -5.15 -10.26
CA ALA A 239 -12.41 -5.91 -11.13
C ALA A 239 -12.25 -7.43 -10.93
N ALA A 240 -11.02 -7.93 -10.81
CA ALA A 240 -10.75 -9.34 -10.53
C ALA A 240 -11.33 -9.76 -9.17
N GLY A 241 -11.19 -8.92 -8.14
CA GLY A 241 -11.80 -9.13 -6.82
C GLY A 241 -13.33 -9.24 -6.90
N LEU A 242 -13.97 -8.36 -7.68
CA LEU A 242 -15.42 -8.38 -7.88
C LEU A 242 -15.89 -9.66 -8.59
N VAL A 243 -15.22 -10.06 -9.67
CA VAL A 243 -15.51 -11.29 -10.41
C VAL A 243 -15.35 -12.51 -9.50
N ALA A 244 -14.26 -12.58 -8.73
CA ALA A 244 -14.03 -13.67 -7.79
C ALA A 244 -15.12 -13.73 -6.71
N LEU A 245 -15.55 -12.60 -6.16
CA LEU A 245 -16.64 -12.53 -5.18
C LEU A 245 -17.96 -13.05 -5.78
N ILE A 246 -18.32 -12.62 -6.98
CA ILE A 246 -19.54 -13.08 -7.68
C ILE A 246 -19.50 -14.59 -7.90
N ILE A 247 -18.37 -15.13 -8.36
CA ILE A 247 -18.18 -16.57 -8.57
C ILE A 247 -18.39 -17.33 -7.25
N VAL A 248 -17.75 -16.91 -6.16
CA VAL A 248 -17.87 -17.57 -4.85
C VAL A 248 -19.31 -17.53 -4.35
N LEU A 249 -19.99 -16.39 -4.46
CA LEU A 249 -21.40 -16.27 -4.04
C LEU A 249 -22.33 -17.14 -4.87
N TYR A 250 -22.10 -17.22 -6.19
CA TYR A 250 -22.86 -18.11 -7.07
C TYR A 250 -22.71 -19.59 -6.68
N TYR A 251 -21.47 -20.07 -6.53
CA TYR A 251 -21.21 -21.45 -6.11
C TYR A 251 -21.84 -21.78 -4.75
N ARG A 252 -21.78 -20.86 -3.81
CA ARG A 252 -22.41 -21.05 -2.50
C ARG A 252 -23.91 -21.16 -2.61
N ARG A 253 -24.56 -20.33 -3.45
CA ARG A 253 -26.01 -20.37 -3.66
C ARG A 253 -26.45 -21.68 -4.30
N VAL A 254 -25.70 -22.16 -5.30
CA VAL A 254 -26.00 -23.42 -6.00
C VAL A 254 -25.87 -24.63 -5.07
N ASN A 255 -24.84 -24.65 -4.20
CA ASN A 255 -24.59 -25.78 -3.28
C ASN A 255 -25.42 -25.70 -1.97
N SER A 256 -26.18 -24.63 -1.74
CA SER A 256 -27.08 -24.47 -0.60
C SER A 256 -28.55 -24.71 -0.96
N ALA A 257 -28.89 -24.89 -2.24
CA ALA A 257 -30.18 -25.27 -2.76
C ALA A 257 -30.27 -26.78 -3.01
#